data_b750503a252fa5cf45827497147da460
#
_entry.id   b750503a252fa5cf45827497147da460
#
_cell.length_a   1.000
_cell.length_b   1.000
_cell.length_c   1.000
_cell.angle_alpha   90.00
_cell.angle_beta   90.00
_cell.angle_gamma   90.00
#
_symmetry.space_group_name_H-M   'P 1'
#
loop_
_entity.id
_entity.type
_entity.pdbx_description
1 polymer ?
#
loop_
_entity_poly.entity_id
_entity_poly.type
_entity_poly.pdbx_seq_one_letter_code
_entity_poly.pdbx_strand_id
1 'polypeptide(L)'
;MIPTFTPPDKKLRPPEPRVPAIRRRTAARTALNEYIARLVAQVDVARISGWIGNLVNFPTRHTLSSHNVEAAEWLRGQFQALGYTDVVFYDFKIKSAIRHNVICTKPGKVEPNKYLIICAHYDSRMKSLGDANSIAPGADDNASGVAALLEMARILFAVDTTYSIRFCAFSGEEQGYVGASAYATFAGNSGMQIPLLINMDMVGHPENPSNPTIIVEHDIGNHVRTNDAPSLAFANQMTQAAADYTTLQTTLGPIYSSDYMPFEYLGYVCIGAYDGADVEPFYHTANDTIDKVNMGFCGEVTRMVLATVLTIAGSPPSAAIG
;
A
#
# COMPACT_ATOMS: atom_id res chain seq x y z
N MET A 1 -7.92 22.63 17.74
CA MET A 1 -7.14 23.02 16.56
C MET A 1 -6.27 21.81 16.24
N ILE A 2 -6.55 21.13 15.13
CA ILE A 2 -5.72 20.04 14.64
C ILE A 2 -4.47 20.71 14.05
N PRO A 3 -3.25 20.30 14.44
CA PRO A 3 -2.05 20.87 13.86
C PRO A 3 -2.09 20.65 12.35
N THR A 4 -1.86 21.69 11.58
CA THR A 4 -1.61 21.55 10.14
C THR A 4 -0.27 20.85 9.99
N PHE A 5 -0.30 19.63 9.50
CA PHE A 5 0.90 18.85 9.22
C PHE A 5 1.64 19.50 8.05
N THR A 6 2.89 19.88 8.29
CA THR A 6 3.85 20.20 7.23
C THR A 6 4.72 18.95 7.07
N PRO A 7 4.61 18.21 5.96
CA PRO A 7 5.41 17.02 5.77
C PRO A 7 6.90 17.39 5.81
N PRO A 8 7.76 16.56 6.41
CA PRO A 8 9.19 16.69 6.23
C PRO A 8 9.50 16.58 4.73
N ASP A 9 10.44 17.38 4.27
CA ASP A 9 10.92 17.31 2.89
C ASP A 9 11.42 15.87 2.64
N LYS A 10 10.86 15.14 1.64
CA LYS A 10 11.29 13.78 1.25
C LYS A 10 12.80 13.67 0.99
N LYS A 11 13.49 14.81 0.85
CA LYS A 11 14.95 14.89 0.66
C LYS A 11 15.78 14.52 1.90
N LEU A 12 15.19 14.42 3.06
CA LEU A 12 15.87 14.01 4.26
C LEU A 12 15.47 12.58 4.58
N ARG A 13 16.07 11.60 3.90
CA ARG A 13 16.30 10.32 4.58
C ARG A 13 16.87 10.69 5.96
N PRO A 14 16.25 10.29 7.06
CA PRO A 14 16.96 10.39 8.34
C PRO A 14 18.32 9.75 8.10
N PRO A 15 19.44 10.32 8.63
CA PRO A 15 20.76 9.72 8.49
C PRO A 15 20.56 8.27 8.87
N GLU A 16 20.90 7.36 7.94
CA GLU A 16 20.71 5.92 8.16
C GLU A 16 21.12 5.63 9.59
N PRO A 17 20.23 5.16 10.46
CA PRO A 17 20.69 4.62 11.71
C PRO A 17 21.73 3.60 11.26
N ARG A 18 22.97 3.67 11.77
CA ARG A 18 23.97 2.63 11.53
C ARG A 18 23.36 1.36 12.09
N VAL A 19 22.50 0.75 11.30
CA VAL A 19 21.89 -0.53 11.60
C VAL A 19 23.10 -1.47 11.63
N PRO A 20 23.42 -2.06 12.79
CA PRO A 20 24.46 -3.10 12.83
C PRO A 20 24.06 -4.09 11.77
N ALA A 21 24.99 -4.50 10.90
CA ALA A 21 24.76 -5.38 9.77
C ALA A 21 23.76 -6.45 10.18
N ILE A 22 22.49 -6.26 9.75
CA ILE A 22 21.41 -7.15 10.14
C ILE A 22 21.78 -8.48 9.53
N ARG A 23 22.14 -9.44 10.38
CA ARG A 23 22.30 -10.83 9.97
C ARG A 23 21.02 -11.18 9.25
N ARG A 24 21.14 -11.48 7.95
CA ARG A 24 20.05 -12.05 7.14
C ARG A 24 19.45 -13.18 7.96
N ARG A 25 18.33 -12.94 8.59
CA ARG A 25 17.50 -14.00 9.13
C ARG A 25 16.77 -14.59 7.94
N THR A 26 17.28 -15.66 7.40
CA THR A 26 16.44 -16.64 6.74
C THR A 26 15.47 -17.11 7.82
N ALA A 27 14.26 -16.57 7.81
CA ALA A 27 13.22 -17.09 8.69
C ALA A 27 13.07 -18.58 8.35
N ALA A 28 13.08 -19.44 9.38
CA ALA A 28 12.83 -20.86 9.17
C ALA A 28 11.42 -20.97 8.56
N ARG A 29 11.27 -21.69 7.44
CA ARG A 29 9.96 -21.97 6.86
C ARG A 29 9.09 -22.63 7.91
N THR A 30 7.94 -22.04 8.17
CA THR A 30 6.88 -22.64 8.98
C THR A 30 6.13 -23.69 8.13
N ALA A 31 5.30 -24.51 8.77
CA ALA A 31 4.41 -25.40 8.00
C ALA A 31 3.48 -24.53 7.14
N LEU A 32 3.52 -24.72 5.82
CA LEU A 32 2.70 -24.00 4.86
C LEU A 32 1.22 -24.19 5.19
N ASN A 33 0.50 -23.07 5.32
CA ASN A 33 -0.96 -23.12 5.31
C ASN A 33 -1.40 -23.28 3.85
N GLU A 34 -1.84 -24.47 3.48
CA GLU A 34 -2.24 -24.81 2.11
C GLU A 34 -3.39 -23.96 1.58
N TYR A 35 -4.28 -23.50 2.46
CA TYR A 35 -5.37 -22.62 2.08
C TYR A 35 -4.81 -21.25 1.63
N ILE A 36 -3.89 -20.67 2.40
CA ILE A 36 -3.21 -19.42 2.03
C ILE A 36 -2.39 -19.63 0.76
N ALA A 37 -1.64 -20.73 0.64
CA ALA A 37 -0.84 -21.02 -0.54
C ALA A 37 -1.68 -21.06 -1.84
N ARG A 38 -2.88 -21.68 -1.79
CA ARG A 38 -3.79 -21.69 -2.94
C ARG A 38 -4.32 -20.32 -3.33
N LEU A 39 -4.56 -19.44 -2.36
CA LEU A 39 -5.03 -18.08 -2.64
C LEU A 39 -3.90 -17.20 -3.19
N VAL A 40 -2.73 -17.29 -2.61
CA VAL A 40 -1.52 -16.56 -3.05
C VAL A 40 -1.11 -16.97 -4.47
N ALA A 41 -1.28 -18.25 -4.82
CA ALA A 41 -1.02 -18.74 -6.17
C ALA A 41 -1.96 -18.16 -7.25
N GLN A 42 -3.07 -17.50 -6.85
CA GLN A 42 -3.99 -16.84 -7.77
C GLN A 42 -3.52 -15.46 -8.22
N VAL A 43 -2.43 -14.92 -7.65
CA VAL A 43 -1.88 -13.63 -8.07
C VAL A 43 -1.44 -13.71 -9.52
N ASP A 44 -2.07 -12.89 -10.35
CA ASP A 44 -1.89 -12.86 -11.81
C ASP A 44 -1.08 -11.62 -12.21
N VAL A 45 0.17 -11.85 -12.54
CA VAL A 45 1.12 -10.81 -12.96
C VAL A 45 0.66 -10.09 -14.24
N ALA A 46 -0.04 -10.78 -15.14
CA ALA A 46 -0.55 -10.16 -16.36
C ALA A 46 -1.67 -9.14 -16.04
N ARG A 47 -2.50 -9.40 -15.03
CA ARG A 47 -3.50 -8.43 -14.55
C ARG A 47 -2.85 -7.23 -13.89
N ILE A 48 -1.84 -7.44 -13.04
CA ILE A 48 -1.05 -6.36 -12.44
C ILE A 48 -0.49 -5.47 -13.54
N SER A 49 0.17 -6.06 -14.54
CA SER A 49 0.69 -5.33 -15.71
C SER A 49 -0.40 -4.55 -16.45
N GLY A 50 -1.57 -5.15 -16.64
CA GLY A 50 -2.71 -4.50 -17.30
C GLY A 50 -3.22 -3.27 -16.51
N TRP A 51 -3.31 -3.33 -15.19
CA TRP A 51 -3.73 -2.20 -14.37
C TRP A 51 -2.68 -1.09 -14.33
N ILE A 52 -1.38 -1.44 -14.20
CA ILE A 52 -0.29 -0.46 -14.34
C ILE A 52 -0.39 0.23 -15.70
N GLY A 53 -0.54 -0.56 -16.79
CA GLY A 53 -0.68 -0.04 -18.15
C GLY A 53 -1.83 0.94 -18.30
N ASN A 54 -2.98 0.69 -17.66
CA ASN A 54 -4.10 1.65 -17.67
C ASN A 54 -3.80 2.92 -16.88
N LEU A 55 -3.14 2.81 -15.72
CA LEU A 55 -2.81 3.97 -14.89
C LEU A 55 -1.78 4.90 -15.55
N VAL A 56 -0.76 4.34 -16.21
CA VAL A 56 0.25 5.14 -16.92
C VAL A 56 -0.26 5.78 -18.21
N ASN A 57 -1.43 5.37 -18.70
CA ASN A 57 -2.09 6.02 -19.84
C ASN A 57 -2.68 7.40 -19.50
N PHE A 58 -2.91 7.71 -18.22
CA PHE A 58 -3.16 9.08 -17.79
C PHE A 58 -1.84 9.87 -17.91
N PRO A 59 -1.80 10.97 -18.67
CA PRO A 59 -0.55 11.74 -18.86
C PRO A 59 0.14 12.12 -17.57
N THR A 60 -0.66 12.43 -16.56
CA THR A 60 -0.25 12.64 -15.17
C THR A 60 -1.44 12.33 -14.27
N ARG A 61 -1.19 11.76 -13.10
CA ARG A 61 -2.21 11.63 -12.05
C ARG A 61 -2.01 12.65 -10.94
N HIS A 62 -1.24 13.71 -11.20
CA HIS A 62 -0.98 14.77 -10.22
C HIS A 62 -2.28 15.30 -9.61
N THR A 63 -2.32 15.43 -8.28
CA THR A 63 -3.55 15.72 -7.53
C THR A 63 -4.29 16.96 -8.02
N LEU A 64 -3.61 17.96 -8.56
CA LEU A 64 -4.25 19.16 -9.11
C LEU A 64 -4.65 19.03 -10.60
N SER A 65 -4.30 17.95 -11.28
CA SER A 65 -4.71 17.69 -12.67
C SER A 65 -6.17 17.21 -12.73
N SER A 66 -6.86 17.44 -13.85
CA SER A 66 -8.16 16.81 -14.14
C SER A 66 -8.07 15.30 -14.28
N HIS A 67 -6.94 14.80 -14.79
CA HIS A 67 -6.68 13.36 -14.93
C HIS A 67 -6.64 12.61 -13.59
N ASN A 68 -6.37 13.31 -12.46
CA ASN A 68 -6.52 12.72 -11.14
C ASN A 68 -7.96 12.30 -10.84
N VAL A 69 -8.94 13.13 -11.22
CA VAL A 69 -10.36 12.82 -11.07
C VAL A 69 -10.78 11.68 -12.00
N GLU A 70 -10.28 11.67 -13.24
CA GLU A 70 -10.52 10.59 -14.20
C GLU A 70 -9.93 9.26 -13.70
N ALA A 71 -8.74 9.28 -13.10
CA ALA A 71 -8.12 8.11 -12.49
C ALA A 71 -8.92 7.59 -11.28
N ALA A 72 -9.48 8.50 -10.44
CA ALA A 72 -10.35 8.10 -9.34
C ALA A 72 -11.64 7.42 -9.83
N GLU A 73 -12.26 7.96 -10.88
CA GLU A 73 -13.45 7.35 -11.50
C GLU A 73 -13.13 5.98 -12.09
N TRP A 74 -11.99 5.86 -12.77
CA TRP A 74 -11.52 4.59 -13.31
C TRP A 74 -11.30 3.57 -12.18
N LEU A 75 -10.63 3.93 -11.10
CA LEU A 75 -10.38 3.06 -9.94
C LEU A 75 -11.70 2.60 -9.31
N ARG A 76 -12.65 3.51 -9.10
CA ARG A 76 -13.98 3.15 -8.62
C ARG A 76 -14.63 2.11 -9.52
N GLY A 77 -14.57 2.32 -10.84
CA GLY A 77 -15.06 1.37 -11.82
C GLY A 77 -14.39 0.01 -11.77
N GLN A 78 -13.06 -0.05 -11.49
CA GLN A 78 -12.35 -1.32 -11.34
C GLN A 78 -12.85 -2.12 -10.12
N PHE A 79 -12.98 -1.49 -8.95
CA PHE A 79 -13.53 -2.18 -7.78
C PHE A 79 -14.97 -2.67 -8.02
N GLN A 80 -15.81 -1.85 -8.66
CA GLN A 80 -17.18 -2.24 -9.03
C GLN A 80 -17.19 -3.43 -10.03
N ALA A 81 -16.30 -3.43 -11.01
CA ALA A 81 -16.15 -4.53 -11.97
C ALA A 81 -15.68 -5.84 -11.31
N LEU A 82 -14.95 -5.75 -10.19
CA LEU A 82 -14.61 -6.90 -9.35
C LEU A 82 -15.78 -7.41 -8.49
N GLY A 83 -16.93 -6.72 -8.50
CA GLY A 83 -18.14 -7.12 -7.79
C GLY A 83 -18.39 -6.37 -6.48
N TYR A 84 -17.54 -5.43 -6.10
CA TYR A 84 -17.74 -4.65 -4.87
C TYR A 84 -18.87 -3.63 -5.02
N THR A 85 -19.74 -3.56 -4.03
CA THR A 85 -20.89 -2.62 -3.98
C THR A 85 -20.65 -1.46 -3.03
N ASP A 86 -19.79 -1.61 -2.02
CA ASP A 86 -19.39 -0.52 -1.13
C ASP A 86 -18.07 0.10 -1.63
N VAL A 87 -18.21 0.94 -2.65
CA VAL A 87 -17.10 1.69 -3.27
C VAL A 87 -17.50 3.16 -3.30
N VAL A 88 -16.87 3.97 -2.45
CA VAL A 88 -17.22 5.37 -2.26
C VAL A 88 -16.03 6.29 -2.52
N PHE A 89 -16.33 7.51 -2.91
CA PHE A 89 -15.37 8.60 -2.85
C PHE A 89 -15.40 9.21 -1.45
N TYR A 90 -14.22 9.36 -0.88
CA TYR A 90 -14.01 10.18 0.30
C TYR A 90 -13.35 11.49 -0.15
N ASP A 91 -14.13 12.55 -0.12
CA ASP A 91 -13.71 13.84 -0.63
C ASP A 91 -12.76 14.55 0.33
N PHE A 92 -11.73 15.17 -0.21
CA PHE A 92 -10.85 16.07 0.52
C PHE A 92 -10.56 17.34 -0.29
N LYS A 93 -10.12 18.37 0.40
CA LYS A 93 -9.80 19.66 -0.22
C LYS A 93 -8.30 19.87 -0.29
N ILE A 94 -7.81 20.21 -1.48
CA ILE A 94 -6.44 20.66 -1.67
C ILE A 94 -6.45 21.98 -2.46
N LYS A 95 -5.91 23.06 -1.85
CA LYS A 95 -6.06 24.43 -2.36
C LYS A 95 -7.55 24.74 -2.58
N SER A 96 -7.96 25.08 -3.82
CA SER A 96 -9.35 25.33 -4.19
C SER A 96 -10.07 24.11 -4.80
N ALA A 97 -9.36 22.99 -4.99
CA ALA A 97 -9.89 21.80 -5.65
C ALA A 97 -10.44 20.80 -4.63
N ILE A 98 -11.53 20.11 -5.01
CA ILE A 98 -12.00 18.89 -4.36
C ILE A 98 -11.38 17.71 -5.09
N ARG A 99 -10.87 16.74 -4.35
CA ARG A 99 -10.28 15.49 -4.82
C ARG A 99 -10.83 14.31 -4.03
N HIS A 100 -10.57 13.12 -4.50
CA HIS A 100 -11.21 11.91 -4.00
C HIS A 100 -10.14 10.89 -3.56
N ASN A 101 -10.30 10.33 -2.37
CA ASN A 101 -9.78 9.00 -2.11
C ASN A 101 -10.82 7.98 -2.58
N VAL A 102 -10.41 6.88 -3.14
CA VAL A 102 -11.31 5.78 -3.52
C VAL A 102 -11.25 4.73 -2.43
N ILE A 103 -12.37 4.53 -1.74
CA ILE A 103 -12.48 3.62 -0.61
C ILE A 103 -13.41 2.47 -0.98
N CYS A 104 -12.88 1.27 -1.00
CA CYS A 104 -13.64 0.04 -1.24
C CYS A 104 -13.67 -0.80 0.03
N THR A 105 -14.86 -1.18 0.51
CA THR A 105 -15.01 -1.98 1.72
C THR A 105 -15.51 -3.38 1.39
N LYS A 106 -14.80 -4.38 1.88
CA LYS A 106 -15.24 -5.77 1.97
C LYS A 106 -15.65 -6.06 3.42
N PRO A 107 -16.92 -6.36 3.71
CA PRO A 107 -17.34 -6.64 5.09
C PRO A 107 -16.75 -7.94 5.62
N GLY A 108 -16.29 -7.90 6.86
CA GLY A 108 -15.86 -9.08 7.62
C GLY A 108 -17.03 -9.88 8.16
N LYS A 109 -16.80 -11.15 8.46
CA LYS A 109 -17.84 -12.07 8.94
C LYS A 109 -17.96 -12.14 10.47
N VAL A 110 -16.88 -11.87 11.19
CA VAL A 110 -16.81 -12.06 12.65
C VAL A 110 -16.81 -10.73 13.39
N GLU A 111 -15.90 -9.84 13.00
CA GLU A 111 -15.73 -8.50 13.58
C GLU A 111 -15.84 -7.43 12.49
N PRO A 112 -17.02 -7.22 11.88
CA PRO A 112 -17.19 -6.33 10.72
C PRO A 112 -16.93 -4.85 11.03
N ASN A 113 -16.89 -4.46 12.30
CA ASN A 113 -16.61 -3.09 12.73
C ASN A 113 -15.12 -2.81 12.97
N LYS A 114 -14.25 -3.81 12.79
CA LYS A 114 -12.80 -3.64 12.76
C LYS A 114 -12.32 -3.70 11.31
N TYR A 115 -11.44 -2.78 10.94
CA TYR A 115 -10.98 -2.59 9.57
C TYR A 115 -9.48 -2.84 9.45
N LEU A 116 -9.09 -3.88 8.72
CA LEU A 116 -7.73 -3.99 8.23
C LEU A 116 -7.65 -3.13 6.96
N ILE A 117 -6.83 -2.09 6.98
CA ILE A 117 -6.66 -1.19 5.83
C ILE A 117 -5.46 -1.65 5.02
N ILE A 118 -5.64 -1.71 3.70
CA ILE A 118 -4.58 -1.88 2.72
C ILE A 118 -4.64 -0.64 1.84
N CYS A 119 -3.54 0.09 1.69
CA CYS A 119 -3.53 1.33 0.92
C CYS A 119 -2.34 1.46 -0.02
N ALA A 120 -2.53 2.29 -1.01
CA ALA A 120 -1.54 2.80 -1.94
C ALA A 120 -2.04 4.14 -2.47
N HIS A 121 -1.16 5.08 -2.80
CA HIS A 121 -1.60 6.31 -3.47
C HIS A 121 -1.66 6.13 -4.98
N TYR A 122 -2.62 6.83 -5.61
CA TYR A 122 -2.79 6.75 -7.05
C TYR A 122 -2.34 8.01 -7.80
N ASP A 123 -2.06 9.09 -7.09
CA ASP A 123 -1.48 10.27 -7.71
C ASP A 123 0.00 10.04 -8.09
N SER A 124 0.49 10.83 -9.03
CA SER A 124 1.86 10.81 -9.50
C SER A 124 2.35 12.23 -9.75
N ARG A 125 3.66 12.44 -9.84
CA ARG A 125 4.20 13.77 -10.08
C ARG A 125 5.54 13.80 -10.80
N MET A 126 5.91 14.97 -11.26
CA MET A 126 7.26 15.33 -11.61
C MET A 126 8.06 15.81 -10.38
N LYS A 127 9.37 16.02 -10.52
CA LYS A 127 10.23 16.57 -9.44
C LYS A 127 9.69 17.88 -8.87
N SER A 128 9.03 18.68 -9.67
CA SER A 128 8.35 19.92 -9.21
C SER A 128 7.00 19.58 -8.62
N LEU A 129 6.82 19.83 -7.32
CA LEU A 129 5.57 19.61 -6.57
C LEU A 129 4.35 20.35 -7.13
N GLY A 130 4.54 21.40 -7.88
CA GLY A 130 3.47 22.23 -8.46
C GLY A 130 3.15 21.91 -9.91
N ASP A 131 3.89 21.02 -10.55
CA ASP A 131 3.73 20.71 -11.97
C ASP A 131 2.64 19.68 -12.19
N ALA A 132 1.42 20.18 -12.40
CA ALA A 132 0.23 19.37 -12.63
C ALA A 132 -0.01 19.05 -14.13
N ASN A 133 0.88 19.49 -15.03
CA ASN A 133 0.64 19.43 -16.47
C ASN A 133 1.65 18.57 -17.24
N SER A 134 2.88 18.44 -16.74
CA SER A 134 3.88 17.62 -17.39
C SER A 134 3.58 16.13 -17.26
N ILE A 135 4.06 15.36 -18.23
CA ILE A 135 3.89 13.90 -18.26
C ILE A 135 4.60 13.29 -17.04
N ALA A 136 3.85 12.59 -16.23
CA ALA A 136 4.32 11.88 -15.04
C ALA A 136 3.60 10.53 -14.95
N PRO A 137 4.09 9.49 -15.65
CA PRO A 137 3.39 8.21 -15.74
C PRO A 137 3.27 7.53 -14.37
N GLY A 138 4.30 7.64 -13.52
CA GLY A 138 4.28 7.08 -12.18
C GLY A 138 4.00 5.58 -12.20
N ALA A 139 4.76 4.80 -12.97
CA ALA A 139 4.51 3.38 -13.14
C ALA A 139 4.88 2.61 -11.89
N ASP A 140 6.03 2.94 -11.30
CA ASP A 140 6.45 2.42 -10.01
C ASP A 140 5.88 3.28 -8.88
N ASP A 141 5.96 4.58 -9.00
CA ASP A 141 5.46 5.55 -8.03
C ASP A 141 4.12 6.20 -8.48
N ASN A 142 2.91 5.68 -8.12
CA ASN A 142 2.73 4.41 -7.39
C ASN A 142 1.61 3.58 -8.05
N ALA A 143 1.66 3.44 -9.41
CA ALA A 143 0.73 2.52 -10.09
C ALA A 143 1.03 1.06 -9.71
N SER A 144 2.27 0.73 -9.31
CA SER A 144 2.65 -0.60 -8.85
C SER A 144 1.88 -1.01 -7.59
N GLY A 145 1.86 -0.14 -6.56
CA GLY A 145 1.10 -0.37 -5.33
C GLY A 145 -0.41 -0.41 -5.55
N VAL A 146 -0.94 0.46 -6.43
CA VAL A 146 -2.37 0.45 -6.78
C VAL A 146 -2.76 -0.83 -7.52
N ALA A 147 -1.93 -1.33 -8.43
CA ALA A 147 -2.20 -2.58 -9.14
C ALA A 147 -2.16 -3.78 -8.19
N ALA A 148 -1.21 -3.81 -7.25
CA ALA A 148 -1.18 -4.80 -6.18
C ALA A 148 -2.45 -4.76 -5.32
N LEU A 149 -2.93 -3.55 -4.98
CA LEU A 149 -4.18 -3.34 -4.23
C LEU A 149 -5.39 -3.94 -4.97
N LEU A 150 -5.53 -3.67 -6.27
CA LEU A 150 -6.61 -4.20 -7.11
C LEU A 150 -6.54 -5.72 -7.24
N GLU A 151 -5.34 -6.30 -7.39
CA GLU A 151 -5.19 -7.75 -7.48
C GLU A 151 -5.56 -8.45 -6.18
N MET A 152 -5.16 -7.89 -5.04
CA MET A 152 -5.59 -8.41 -3.74
C MET A 152 -7.10 -8.28 -3.56
N ALA A 153 -7.71 -7.16 -3.97
CA ALA A 153 -9.16 -7.00 -3.93
C ALA A 153 -9.86 -8.08 -4.75
N ARG A 154 -9.37 -8.39 -5.95
CA ARG A 154 -9.92 -9.46 -6.80
C ARG A 154 -9.92 -10.81 -6.08
N ILE A 155 -8.81 -11.19 -5.47
CA ILE A 155 -8.69 -12.49 -4.81
C ILE A 155 -9.53 -12.53 -3.53
N LEU A 156 -9.46 -11.47 -2.73
CA LEU A 156 -10.14 -11.39 -1.45
C LEU A 156 -11.67 -11.28 -1.59
N PHE A 157 -12.21 -10.93 -2.75
CA PHE A 157 -13.65 -10.80 -2.97
C PHE A 157 -14.42 -12.07 -2.52
N ALA A 158 -13.92 -13.24 -2.86
CA ALA A 158 -14.55 -14.53 -2.55
C ALA A 158 -14.10 -15.16 -1.22
N VAL A 159 -13.22 -14.48 -0.45
CA VAL A 159 -12.65 -15.00 0.79
C VAL A 159 -13.40 -14.48 2.00
N ASP A 160 -13.84 -15.35 2.89
CA ASP A 160 -14.36 -14.92 4.18
C ASP A 160 -13.22 -14.37 5.06
N THR A 161 -13.47 -13.23 5.72
CA THR A 161 -12.49 -12.57 6.58
C THR A 161 -13.07 -12.28 7.95
N THR A 162 -12.26 -12.36 8.99
CA THR A 162 -12.63 -12.01 10.36
C THR A 162 -13.00 -10.54 10.46
N TYR A 163 -12.08 -9.67 10.03
CA TYR A 163 -12.25 -8.21 9.98
C TYR A 163 -12.76 -7.78 8.60
N SER A 164 -13.39 -6.62 8.54
CA SER A 164 -13.60 -5.94 7.27
C SER A 164 -12.25 -5.56 6.67
N ILE A 165 -12.12 -5.71 5.35
CA ILE A 165 -10.95 -5.22 4.62
C ILE A 165 -11.35 -3.92 3.92
N ARG A 166 -10.53 -2.90 4.08
CA ARG A 166 -10.72 -1.62 3.43
C ARG A 166 -9.55 -1.35 2.49
N PHE A 167 -9.83 -1.38 1.20
CA PHE A 167 -8.89 -1.01 0.15
C PHE A 167 -8.99 0.50 -0.05
N CYS A 168 -7.91 1.21 0.20
CA CYS A 168 -7.86 2.66 0.12
C CYS A 168 -6.86 3.07 -0.96
N ALA A 169 -7.36 3.60 -2.09
CA ALA A 169 -6.50 4.30 -3.03
C ALA A 169 -6.54 5.79 -2.68
N PHE A 170 -5.47 6.29 -2.06
CA PHE A 170 -5.34 7.67 -1.62
C PHE A 170 -4.86 8.57 -2.75
N SER A 171 -5.14 9.88 -2.64
CA SER A 171 -4.60 10.91 -3.52
C SER A 171 -4.03 12.06 -2.70
N GLY A 172 -3.07 12.77 -3.29
CA GLY A 172 -2.38 13.86 -2.61
C GLY A 172 -1.32 13.36 -1.65
N GLU A 173 -0.84 12.14 -1.81
CA GLU A 173 0.34 11.65 -1.14
C GLU A 173 1.51 12.55 -1.48
N GLU A 174 1.71 12.79 -2.76
CA GLU A 174 2.78 13.55 -3.36
C GLU A 174 2.80 15.05 -2.99
N GLN A 175 1.69 15.53 -2.45
CA GLN A 175 1.57 16.90 -1.94
C GLN A 175 1.48 16.93 -0.40
N GLY A 176 1.94 15.86 0.26
CA GLY A 176 2.04 15.76 1.71
C GLY A 176 0.90 14.99 2.36
N TYR A 177 0.55 13.84 1.81
CA TYR A 177 -0.42 12.89 2.37
C TYR A 177 -1.81 13.51 2.59
N VAL A 178 -2.23 14.47 1.74
CA VAL A 178 -3.42 15.31 2.02
C VAL A 178 -4.68 14.45 2.10
N GLY A 179 -4.84 13.50 1.19
CA GLY A 179 -5.98 12.59 1.18
C GLY A 179 -5.95 11.61 2.36
N ALA A 180 -4.80 11.00 2.63
CA ALA A 180 -4.62 10.11 3.77
C ALA A 180 -4.83 10.85 5.09
N SER A 181 -4.34 12.10 5.23
CA SER A 181 -4.55 12.95 6.41
C SER A 181 -6.03 13.25 6.66
N ALA A 182 -6.77 13.56 5.60
CA ALA A 182 -8.21 13.79 5.71
C ALA A 182 -8.94 12.52 6.17
N TYR A 183 -8.58 11.37 5.59
CA TYR A 183 -9.21 10.11 5.94
C TYR A 183 -8.80 9.60 7.34
N ALA A 184 -7.54 9.72 7.73
CA ALA A 184 -7.09 9.41 9.09
C ALA A 184 -7.79 10.26 10.15
N THR A 185 -7.98 11.56 9.87
CA THR A 185 -8.76 12.46 10.73
C THR A 185 -10.20 11.98 10.88
N PHE A 186 -10.85 11.58 9.79
CA PHE A 186 -12.19 11.00 9.84
C PHE A 186 -12.22 9.71 10.66
N ALA A 187 -11.26 8.81 10.44
CA ALA A 187 -11.14 7.55 11.17
C ALA A 187 -11.01 7.79 12.68
N GLY A 188 -10.13 8.71 13.08
CA GLY A 188 -9.94 9.08 14.48
C GLY A 188 -11.20 9.70 15.11
N ASN A 189 -11.82 10.66 14.42
CA ASN A 189 -13.03 11.33 14.91
C ASN A 189 -14.24 10.38 15.02
N SER A 190 -14.32 9.38 14.15
CA SER A 190 -15.39 8.37 14.18
C SER A 190 -15.13 7.21 15.15
N GLY A 191 -13.95 7.17 15.80
CA GLY A 191 -13.56 6.05 16.65
C GLY A 191 -13.37 4.75 15.88
N MET A 192 -12.97 4.83 14.61
CA MET A 192 -12.78 3.65 13.76
C MET A 192 -11.72 2.73 14.35
N GLN A 193 -12.04 1.46 14.47
CA GLN A 193 -11.11 0.45 14.97
C GLN A 193 -10.28 -0.09 13.79
N ILE A 194 -9.01 0.28 13.76
CA ILE A 194 -8.05 -0.15 12.73
C ILE A 194 -6.93 -0.94 13.42
N PRO A 195 -7.04 -2.28 13.50
CA PRO A 195 -5.99 -3.12 14.09
C PRO A 195 -4.65 -3.01 13.36
N LEU A 196 -4.69 -2.79 12.05
CA LEU A 196 -3.49 -2.67 11.21
C LEU A 196 -3.81 -1.90 9.93
N LEU A 197 -2.89 -1.03 9.54
CA LEU A 197 -2.79 -0.45 8.21
C LEU A 197 -1.53 -0.97 7.51
N ILE A 198 -1.68 -1.45 6.27
CA ILE A 198 -0.58 -1.88 5.40
C ILE A 198 -0.52 -0.94 4.21
N ASN A 199 0.58 -0.21 4.07
CA ASN A 199 0.85 0.67 2.95
C ASN A 199 1.74 0.01 1.91
N MET A 200 1.48 0.25 0.64
CA MET A 200 2.34 -0.17 -0.47
C MET A 200 2.70 1.08 -1.26
N ASP A 201 3.97 1.41 -1.27
CA ASP A 201 4.47 2.59 -1.97
C ASP A 201 5.76 2.22 -2.69
N MET A 202 5.73 2.23 -4.04
CA MET A 202 6.80 1.74 -4.90
C MET A 202 7.14 0.27 -4.59
N VAL A 203 6.50 -0.64 -5.30
CA VAL A 203 6.67 -2.09 -5.09
C VAL A 203 6.98 -2.84 -6.40
N GLY A 204 7.50 -2.12 -7.37
CA GLY A 204 7.74 -2.65 -8.71
C GLY A 204 9.18 -2.57 -9.19
N HIS A 205 10.09 -1.85 -8.52
CA HIS A 205 11.46 -1.71 -8.99
C HIS A 205 12.47 -2.02 -7.87
N PRO A 206 12.93 -3.27 -7.73
CA PRO A 206 13.88 -3.61 -6.68
C PRO A 206 15.21 -2.86 -6.89
N GLU A 207 15.73 -2.21 -5.86
CA GLU A 207 17.03 -1.50 -5.87
C GLU A 207 18.16 -2.36 -6.48
N ASN A 208 18.13 -3.66 -6.22
CA ASN A 208 19.06 -4.60 -6.83
C ASN A 208 18.30 -5.72 -7.57
N PRO A 209 18.14 -5.63 -8.91
CA PRO A 209 17.45 -6.65 -9.70
C PRO A 209 18.06 -8.05 -9.63
N SER A 210 19.37 -8.17 -9.34
CA SER A 210 20.06 -9.46 -9.20
C SER A 210 19.81 -10.14 -7.85
N ASN A 211 19.32 -9.40 -6.86
CA ASN A 211 18.96 -9.89 -5.54
C ASN A 211 17.74 -9.08 -5.04
N PRO A 212 16.57 -9.28 -5.62
CA PRO A 212 15.39 -8.48 -5.36
C PRO A 212 15.00 -8.58 -3.89
N THR A 213 15.08 -7.45 -3.21
CA THR A 213 14.79 -7.31 -1.79
C THR A 213 13.69 -6.28 -1.61
N ILE A 214 12.71 -6.59 -0.77
CA ILE A 214 11.68 -5.64 -0.35
C ILE A 214 11.96 -5.17 1.08
N ILE A 215 11.79 -3.88 1.32
CA ILE A 215 11.85 -3.30 2.66
C ILE A 215 10.46 -3.45 3.27
N VAL A 216 10.39 -4.17 4.39
CA VAL A 216 9.20 -4.22 5.23
C VAL A 216 9.35 -3.14 6.30
N GLU A 217 8.57 -2.10 6.17
CA GLU A 217 8.66 -0.93 7.02
C GLU A 217 7.83 -1.11 8.30
N HIS A 218 8.35 -0.64 9.41
CA HIS A 218 7.66 -0.64 10.70
C HIS A 218 7.97 0.64 11.50
N ASP A 219 7.14 0.95 12.48
CA ASP A 219 7.33 2.07 13.36
C ASP A 219 8.52 1.86 14.31
N ILE A 220 9.30 2.90 14.52
CA ILE A 220 10.48 2.92 15.40
C ILE A 220 10.48 4.11 16.36
N GLY A 221 9.32 4.55 16.78
CA GLY A 221 9.15 5.66 17.73
C GLY A 221 8.99 7.01 17.06
N ASN A 222 8.28 7.07 15.95
CA ASN A 222 8.05 8.27 15.19
C ASN A 222 7.28 9.32 16.03
N HIS A 223 5.98 9.19 16.20
CA HIS A 223 5.16 10.09 17.04
C HIS A 223 4.58 9.40 18.27
N VAL A 224 4.08 8.18 18.10
CA VAL A 224 3.36 7.42 19.13
C VAL A 224 4.09 6.13 19.42
N ARG A 225 4.89 6.10 20.47
CA ARG A 225 5.72 4.93 20.82
C ARG A 225 4.94 3.67 21.25
N THR A 226 3.67 3.80 21.58
CA THR A 226 2.86 2.65 22.02
C THR A 226 2.52 1.69 20.88
N ASN A 227 2.66 2.13 19.62
CA ASN A 227 2.42 1.32 18.42
C ASN A 227 3.71 0.68 17.86
N ASP A 228 4.92 1.05 18.32
CA ASP A 228 6.20 0.49 17.84
C ASP A 228 6.25 -1.04 17.93
N ALA A 229 5.98 -1.59 19.11
CA ALA A 229 6.08 -3.03 19.34
C ALA A 229 5.02 -3.82 18.54
N PRO A 230 3.73 -3.43 18.48
CA PRO A 230 2.77 -4.02 17.58
C PRO A 230 3.14 -3.91 16.10
N SER A 231 3.67 -2.76 15.67
CA SER A 231 4.12 -2.55 14.29
C SER A 231 5.24 -3.52 13.92
N LEU A 232 6.29 -3.61 14.75
CA LEU A 232 7.37 -4.59 14.56
C LEU A 232 6.85 -6.03 14.53
N ALA A 233 5.87 -6.37 15.38
CA ALA A 233 5.28 -7.70 15.38
C ALA A 233 4.60 -8.05 14.05
N PHE A 234 3.82 -7.12 13.47
CA PHE A 234 3.20 -7.31 12.16
C PHE A 234 4.22 -7.30 11.02
N ALA A 235 5.26 -6.46 11.08
CA ALA A 235 6.33 -6.48 10.10
C ALA A 235 7.07 -7.84 10.10
N ASN A 236 7.31 -8.43 11.27
CA ASN A 236 7.88 -9.78 11.36
C ASN A 236 6.93 -10.85 10.78
N GLN A 237 5.61 -10.71 10.94
CA GLN A 237 4.64 -11.61 10.29
C GLN A 237 4.68 -11.45 8.76
N MET A 238 4.83 -10.23 8.23
CA MET A 238 4.99 -9.99 6.81
C MET A 238 6.30 -10.59 6.27
N THR A 239 7.40 -10.43 6.99
CA THR A 239 8.67 -11.08 6.67
C THR A 239 8.55 -12.61 6.66
N GLN A 240 7.80 -13.18 7.60
CA GLN A 240 7.54 -14.61 7.63
C GLN A 240 6.65 -15.04 6.45
N ALA A 241 5.64 -14.26 6.10
CA ALA A 241 4.79 -14.51 4.93
C ALA A 241 5.61 -14.50 3.62
N ALA A 242 6.57 -13.58 3.50
CA ALA A 242 7.50 -13.59 2.37
C ALA A 242 8.29 -14.89 2.29
N ALA A 243 8.86 -15.34 3.41
CA ALA A 243 9.66 -16.56 3.47
C ALA A 243 8.84 -17.84 3.16
N ASP A 244 7.57 -17.86 3.58
CA ASP A 244 6.70 -19.03 3.42
C ASP A 244 6.08 -19.13 2.01
N TYR A 245 5.73 -17.99 1.39
CA TYR A 245 4.87 -17.97 0.19
C TYR A 245 5.50 -17.31 -1.03
N THR A 246 6.72 -16.79 -0.93
CA THR A 246 7.40 -16.08 -2.03
C THR A 246 8.86 -16.48 -2.16
N THR A 247 9.54 -15.92 -3.16
CA THR A 247 11.00 -16.01 -3.33
C THR A 247 11.72 -14.73 -2.89
N LEU A 248 11.00 -13.75 -2.33
CA LEU A 248 11.54 -12.47 -1.93
C LEU A 248 12.57 -12.59 -0.81
N GLN A 249 13.59 -11.75 -0.89
CA GLN A 249 14.39 -11.36 0.27
C GLN A 249 13.70 -10.17 0.94
N THR A 250 13.75 -10.12 2.26
CA THR A 250 13.18 -9.01 3.02
C THR A 250 14.23 -8.38 3.93
N THR A 251 14.09 -7.08 4.15
CA THR A 251 14.81 -6.36 5.20
C THR A 251 13.82 -5.49 5.95
N LEU A 252 14.06 -5.25 7.24
CA LEU A 252 13.25 -4.33 8.03
C LEU A 252 13.79 -2.91 7.87
N GLY A 253 12.87 -1.95 7.72
CA GLY A 253 13.16 -0.52 7.66
C GLY A 253 12.16 0.30 8.46
N PRO A 254 12.47 1.57 8.75
CA PRO A 254 11.53 2.46 9.44
C PRO A 254 10.45 2.97 8.49
N ILE A 255 9.21 3.14 8.99
CA ILE A 255 8.25 4.03 8.34
C ILE A 255 8.76 5.48 8.41
N TYR A 256 8.64 6.25 7.33
CA TYR A 256 9.13 7.64 7.35
C TYR A 256 8.35 8.63 6.47
N SER A 257 7.85 8.22 5.32
CA SER A 257 7.33 9.18 4.34
C SER A 257 6.34 8.57 3.35
N SER A 258 5.13 8.20 3.80
CA SER A 258 4.02 7.81 2.93
C SER A 258 2.68 7.90 3.67
N ASP A 259 1.60 7.40 3.06
CA ASP A 259 0.21 7.51 3.52
C ASP A 259 -0.06 6.90 4.91
N TYR A 260 0.83 6.07 5.44
CA TYR A 260 0.71 5.56 6.81
C TYR A 260 0.98 6.63 7.88
N MET A 261 1.75 7.68 7.58
CA MET A 261 2.17 8.68 8.56
C MET A 261 1.01 9.38 9.27
N PRO A 262 -0.06 9.86 8.58
CA PRO A 262 -1.20 10.45 9.24
C PRO A 262 -1.93 9.51 10.22
N PHE A 263 -1.88 8.21 9.98
CA PHE A 263 -2.48 7.20 10.86
C PHE A 263 -1.59 6.91 12.05
N GLU A 264 -0.27 6.82 11.86
CA GLU A 264 0.70 6.68 12.94
C GLU A 264 0.59 7.85 13.94
N TYR A 265 0.45 9.09 13.44
CA TYR A 265 0.22 10.28 14.27
C TYR A 265 -0.98 10.15 15.22
N LEU A 266 -1.98 9.37 14.84
CA LEU A 266 -3.17 9.11 15.63
C LEU A 266 -3.07 7.82 16.47
N GLY A 267 -1.91 7.16 16.47
CA GLY A 267 -1.62 5.96 17.25
C GLY A 267 -2.11 4.66 16.64
N TYR A 268 -2.49 4.66 15.36
CA TYR A 268 -2.78 3.43 14.65
C TYR A 268 -1.51 2.65 14.34
N VAL A 269 -1.61 1.32 14.34
CA VAL A 269 -0.50 0.43 13.99
C VAL A 269 -0.34 0.39 12.48
N CYS A 270 0.83 0.75 11.98
CA CYS A 270 1.14 0.84 10.56
C CYS A 270 2.38 0.02 10.22
N ILE A 271 2.35 -0.62 9.06
CA ILE A 271 3.50 -1.22 8.39
C ILE A 271 3.48 -0.85 6.90
N GLY A 272 4.61 -1.00 6.22
CA GLY A 272 4.71 -0.73 4.79
C GLY A 272 5.48 -1.80 4.03
N ALA A 273 5.34 -1.77 2.72
CA ALA A 273 6.19 -2.47 1.76
C ALA A 273 6.73 -1.44 0.76
N TYR A 274 8.04 -1.37 0.62
CA TYR A 274 8.74 -0.40 -0.19
C TYR A 274 10.00 -1.02 -0.82
N ASP A 275 10.26 -0.74 -2.08
CA ASP A 275 11.34 -1.38 -2.85
C ASP A 275 12.73 -0.73 -2.72
N GLY A 276 12.80 0.48 -2.16
CA GLY A 276 14.05 1.18 -1.95
C GLY A 276 14.52 2.06 -3.12
N ALA A 277 13.70 2.21 -4.17
CA ALA A 277 14.13 2.78 -5.45
C ALA A 277 13.95 4.30 -5.60
N ASP A 278 13.68 5.06 -4.54
CA ASP A 278 13.53 6.53 -4.56
C ASP A 278 14.80 7.30 -4.96
N VAL A 279 15.94 6.64 -5.02
CA VAL A 279 17.20 7.22 -5.49
C VAL A 279 17.45 7.04 -6.99
N GLU A 280 16.59 6.27 -7.68
CA GLU A 280 16.73 5.98 -9.09
C GLU A 280 16.49 7.21 -9.98
N PRO A 281 17.17 7.32 -11.14
CA PRO A 281 17.12 8.53 -11.96
C PRO A 281 15.74 8.79 -12.59
N PHE A 282 14.86 7.81 -12.67
CA PHE A 282 13.50 7.96 -13.21
C PHE A 282 12.46 8.35 -12.17
N TYR A 283 12.75 8.23 -10.86
CA TYR A 283 11.85 8.64 -9.77
C TYR A 283 11.40 10.09 -9.94
N HIS A 284 10.10 10.31 -9.90
CA HIS A 284 9.44 11.61 -10.13
C HIS A 284 9.81 12.27 -11.47
N THR A 285 9.89 11.48 -12.52
CA THR A 285 10.15 11.95 -13.89
C THR A 285 9.22 11.32 -14.92
N ALA A 286 9.23 11.85 -16.14
CA ALA A 286 8.53 11.24 -17.28
C ALA A 286 9.08 9.85 -17.68
N ASN A 287 10.19 9.42 -17.08
CA ASN A 287 10.82 8.14 -17.35
C ASN A 287 10.41 7.03 -16.35
N ASP A 288 9.58 7.34 -15.38
CA ASP A 288 8.93 6.30 -14.54
C ASP A 288 7.82 5.63 -15.36
N THR A 289 8.25 4.75 -16.26
CA THR A 289 7.42 4.09 -17.27
C THR A 289 7.30 2.60 -17.00
N ILE A 290 6.28 1.96 -17.57
CA ILE A 290 5.96 0.55 -17.32
C ILE A 290 7.12 -0.43 -17.62
N ASP A 291 8.00 -0.09 -18.54
CA ASP A 291 9.20 -0.88 -18.88
C ASP A 291 10.27 -0.88 -17.77
N LYS A 292 10.16 0.00 -16.79
CA LYS A 292 11.01 0.00 -15.58
C LYS A 292 10.49 -0.93 -14.51
N VAL A 293 9.20 -1.28 -14.54
CA VAL A 293 8.58 -2.13 -13.53
C VAL A 293 8.97 -3.60 -13.76
N ASN A 294 9.54 -4.21 -12.74
CA ASN A 294 9.75 -5.65 -12.69
C ASN A 294 8.45 -6.33 -12.23
N MET A 295 7.66 -6.76 -13.21
CA MET A 295 6.34 -7.36 -12.97
C MET A 295 6.41 -8.63 -12.10
N GLY A 296 7.48 -9.41 -12.20
CA GLY A 296 7.71 -10.59 -11.36
C GLY A 296 7.88 -10.20 -9.91
N PHE A 297 8.70 -9.20 -9.64
CA PHE A 297 8.93 -8.66 -8.30
C PHE A 297 7.64 -8.07 -7.71
N CYS A 298 6.93 -7.24 -8.46
CA CYS A 298 5.64 -6.67 -8.04
C CYS A 298 4.62 -7.78 -7.70
N GLY A 299 4.58 -8.84 -8.50
CA GLY A 299 3.75 -10.02 -8.22
C GLY A 299 4.15 -10.74 -6.93
N GLU A 300 5.45 -10.89 -6.66
CA GLU A 300 5.94 -11.50 -5.41
C GLU A 300 5.61 -10.62 -4.19
N VAL A 301 5.76 -9.29 -4.28
CA VAL A 301 5.35 -8.36 -3.21
C VAL A 301 3.84 -8.45 -2.97
N THR A 302 3.04 -8.49 -4.03
CA THR A 302 1.58 -8.69 -3.92
C THR A 302 1.25 -10.00 -3.17
N ARG A 303 1.96 -11.10 -3.46
CA ARG A 303 1.81 -12.39 -2.76
C ARG A 303 2.15 -12.28 -1.29
N MET A 304 3.24 -11.61 -0.95
CA MET A 304 3.67 -11.39 0.44
C MET A 304 2.62 -10.62 1.24
N VAL A 305 2.14 -9.51 0.71
CA VAL A 305 1.12 -8.69 1.39
C VAL A 305 -0.20 -9.45 1.51
N LEU A 306 -0.64 -10.14 0.45
CA LEU A 306 -1.85 -10.98 0.47
C LEU A 306 -1.74 -12.09 1.52
N ALA A 307 -0.62 -12.80 1.60
CA ALA A 307 -0.39 -13.84 2.61
C ALA A 307 -0.45 -13.27 4.03
N THR A 308 0.10 -12.07 4.23
CA THR A 308 0.04 -11.35 5.51
C THR A 308 -1.40 -11.04 5.90
N VAL A 309 -2.19 -10.48 4.98
CA VAL A 309 -3.62 -10.18 5.18
C VAL A 309 -4.40 -11.45 5.52
N LEU A 310 -4.18 -12.52 4.78
CA LEU A 310 -4.84 -13.82 5.00
C LEU A 310 -4.46 -14.45 6.35
N THR A 311 -3.23 -14.26 6.79
CA THR A 311 -2.77 -14.74 8.11
C THR A 311 -3.42 -13.96 9.25
N ILE A 312 -3.63 -12.66 9.10
CA ILE A 312 -4.17 -11.78 10.13
C ILE A 312 -5.70 -11.80 10.16
N ALA A 313 -6.34 -11.77 9.00
CA ALA A 313 -7.78 -11.59 8.87
C ALA A 313 -8.51 -12.71 8.11
N GLY A 314 -7.78 -13.63 7.48
CA GLY A 314 -8.40 -14.73 6.75
C GLY A 314 -9.10 -15.71 7.69
N SER A 315 -10.34 -16.04 7.37
CA SER A 315 -11.04 -17.15 8.01
C SER A 315 -11.04 -18.34 7.02
N PRO A 316 -10.37 -19.46 7.34
CA PRO A 316 -10.51 -20.64 6.51
C PRO A 316 -12.00 -21.04 6.46
N PRO A 317 -12.50 -21.58 5.33
CA PRO A 317 -13.86 -22.10 5.30
C PRO A 317 -14.04 -23.05 6.47
N SER A 318 -15.12 -22.86 7.22
CA SER A 318 -15.49 -23.87 8.24
C SER A 318 -15.52 -25.21 7.51
N ALA A 319 -14.73 -26.18 7.97
CA ALA A 319 -14.84 -27.54 7.49
C ALA A 319 -16.31 -27.89 7.57
N ALA A 320 -16.93 -28.13 6.42
CA ALA A 320 -18.28 -28.66 6.40
C ALA A 320 -18.24 -29.93 7.24
N ILE A 321 -18.88 -29.88 8.42
CA ILE A 321 -19.07 -31.05 9.26
C ILE A 321 -19.97 -31.95 8.41
N GLY A 322 -19.34 -32.86 7.67
CA GLY A 322 -20.00 -33.92 6.93
C GLY A 322 -20.56 -34.98 7.86
#